data_703c8f755bb0385adc5c0baebad2f407
#
_entry.id   703c8f755bb0385adc5c0baebad2f407
#
_cell.length_a   1.000
_cell.length_b   1.000
_cell.length_c   1.000
_cell.angle_alpha   90.00
_cell.angle_beta   90.00
_cell.angle_gamma   90.00
#
_symmetry.space_group_name_H-M   'P 1'
#
loop_
_entity.id
_entity.type
_entity.pdbx_description
1 polymer ?
#
loop_
_entity_poly.entity_id
_entity_poly.type
_entity_poly.pdbx_seq_one_letter_code
_entity_poly.pdbx_strand_id
1 'polypeptide(L)'
;AHAGRLLELINDITSFNHNNALDHALFITGLIQIEPDESELWGWDILSRIFHIGTKDLASENQPQNAQQWAQDYVAHCDDAMNRPFPRPHRLAGMPIENMIALPPPLPNPTLDINNSLTDTLFKRKTCREFLHKGASLEDMSTLLYLSFGYLKERENDTTPLTPKHLHARRSSPSGGGLNSCEAYLYAYNIKNLNPGIYYYHPALHAIRLVQSLNSSLGSFMQGQHFVNDLAFGIFLTVRLDKLWWKYEHSRAYRVALLEAGHLSQTFQLTATALGFNTWLSAAMNDSQVEKALGIKDMNEQALLITGGGYSN
;
A
#
# COMPACT_ATOMS: atom_id res chain seq x y z
N ALA A 1 -12.66 -10.46 23.18
CA ALA A 1 -13.27 -11.75 23.64
C ALA A 1 -13.10 -12.83 22.57
N HIS A 2 -13.41 -12.57 21.31
CA HIS A 2 -13.39 -13.58 20.23
C HIS A 2 -11.98 -14.11 19.92
N ALA A 3 -10.96 -13.25 19.85
CA ALA A 3 -9.58 -13.67 19.57
C ALA A 3 -9.00 -14.55 20.70
N GLY A 4 -9.32 -14.24 21.96
CA GLY A 4 -8.87 -15.06 23.10
C GLY A 4 -9.43 -16.46 23.04
N ARG A 5 -10.75 -16.62 22.77
CA ARG A 5 -11.37 -17.93 22.65
C ARG A 5 -10.84 -18.74 21.48
N LEU A 6 -10.58 -18.11 20.35
CA LEU A 6 -9.97 -18.77 19.19
C LEU A 6 -8.56 -19.29 19.52
N LEU A 7 -7.74 -18.50 20.21
CA LEU A 7 -6.40 -18.93 20.66
C LEU A 7 -6.47 -20.10 21.66
N GLU A 8 -7.43 -20.10 22.57
CA GLU A 8 -7.68 -21.24 23.48
C GLU A 8 -7.98 -22.51 22.68
N LEU A 9 -8.89 -22.43 21.69
CA LEU A 9 -9.28 -23.59 20.88
C LEU A 9 -8.16 -24.06 19.93
N ILE A 10 -7.31 -23.16 19.46
CA ILE A 10 -6.10 -23.53 18.70
C ILE A 10 -5.12 -24.33 19.57
N ASN A 11 -4.98 -23.96 20.84
CA ASN A 11 -4.08 -24.65 21.77
C ASN A 11 -4.68 -25.95 22.34
N ASP A 12 -5.98 -25.95 22.54
CA ASP A 12 -6.71 -27.12 23.09
C ASP A 12 -8.12 -27.23 22.50
N ILE A 13 -8.25 -27.99 21.42
CA ILE A 13 -9.52 -28.23 20.73
C ILE A 13 -10.51 -29.03 21.59
N THR A 14 -10.04 -29.73 22.59
CA THR A 14 -10.93 -30.51 23.50
C THR A 14 -11.82 -29.60 24.34
N SER A 15 -11.45 -28.32 24.48
CA SER A 15 -12.28 -27.31 25.15
C SER A 15 -13.45 -26.80 24.30
N PHE A 16 -13.61 -27.29 23.05
CA PHE A 16 -14.71 -26.94 22.17
C PHE A 16 -16.06 -27.39 22.73
N ASN A 17 -17.04 -26.49 22.66
CA ASN A 17 -18.39 -26.75 23.16
C ASN A 17 -19.45 -26.30 22.14
N HIS A 18 -20.16 -27.26 21.55
CA HIS A 18 -21.24 -26.97 20.57
C HIS A 18 -22.34 -26.04 21.11
N ASN A 19 -22.56 -26.03 22.43
CA ASN A 19 -23.55 -25.15 23.06
C ASN A 19 -23.04 -23.71 23.30
N ASN A 20 -21.74 -23.47 23.08
CA ASN A 20 -21.20 -22.13 23.14
C ASN A 20 -21.40 -21.46 21.77
N ALA A 21 -22.14 -20.34 21.77
CA ALA A 21 -22.49 -19.63 20.54
C ALA A 21 -21.25 -19.18 19.72
N LEU A 22 -20.14 -18.83 20.39
CA LEU A 22 -18.90 -18.43 19.73
C LEU A 22 -18.18 -19.65 19.13
N ASP A 23 -18.06 -20.76 19.88
CA ASP A 23 -17.45 -22.00 19.38
C ASP A 23 -18.22 -22.50 18.15
N HIS A 24 -19.57 -22.51 18.25
CA HIS A 24 -20.41 -22.87 17.13
C HIS A 24 -20.24 -21.97 15.91
N ALA A 25 -20.17 -20.64 16.11
CA ALA A 25 -19.91 -19.70 15.03
C ALA A 25 -18.55 -19.93 14.36
N LEU A 26 -17.50 -20.21 15.15
CA LEU A 26 -16.17 -20.54 14.63
C LEU A 26 -16.15 -21.86 13.85
N PHE A 27 -16.96 -22.84 14.27
CA PHE A 27 -17.11 -24.11 13.57
C PHE A 27 -17.86 -23.96 12.24
N ILE A 28 -19.03 -23.32 12.22
CA ILE A 28 -19.82 -23.16 10.99
C ILE A 28 -19.12 -22.24 9.95
N THR A 29 -18.24 -21.34 10.39
CA THR A 29 -17.41 -20.52 9.49
C THR A 29 -16.19 -21.28 8.97
N GLY A 30 -15.97 -22.53 9.41
CA GLY A 30 -14.81 -23.33 9.01
C GLY A 30 -13.48 -22.85 9.59
N LEU A 31 -13.49 -21.95 10.58
CA LEU A 31 -12.29 -21.52 11.31
C LEU A 31 -11.75 -22.61 12.24
N ILE A 32 -12.66 -23.49 12.72
CA ILE A 32 -12.33 -24.66 13.53
C ILE A 32 -12.90 -25.89 12.84
N GLN A 33 -12.10 -26.94 12.77
CA GLN A 33 -12.52 -28.27 12.36
C GLN A 33 -12.26 -29.25 13.52
N ILE A 34 -13.27 -30.06 13.88
CA ILE A 34 -13.16 -31.04 14.95
C ILE A 34 -12.55 -32.33 14.42
N GLU A 35 -12.83 -32.66 13.16
CA GLU A 35 -12.20 -33.75 12.43
C GLU A 35 -11.53 -33.22 11.16
N PRO A 36 -10.32 -33.69 10.82
CA PRO A 36 -9.66 -33.28 9.61
C PRO A 36 -10.44 -33.78 8.39
N ASP A 37 -11.04 -32.89 7.64
CA ASP A 37 -11.53 -33.21 6.31
C ASP A 37 -10.32 -33.20 5.34
N GLU A 38 -9.87 -34.40 4.97
CA GLU A 38 -8.74 -34.57 4.05
C GLU A 38 -8.99 -33.95 2.66
N SER A 39 -10.25 -33.63 2.33
CA SER A 39 -10.62 -33.00 1.06
C SER A 39 -10.38 -31.48 1.02
N GLU A 40 -10.20 -30.80 2.16
CA GLU A 40 -9.94 -29.37 2.28
C GLU A 40 -8.56 -29.09 2.88
N LEU A 41 -7.51 -29.52 2.20
CA LEU A 41 -6.14 -29.19 2.61
C LEU A 41 -5.87 -27.68 2.38
N TRP A 42 -5.85 -26.90 3.47
CA TRP A 42 -5.31 -25.56 3.45
C TRP A 42 -3.76 -25.64 3.48
N GLY A 43 -3.12 -25.22 2.40
CA GLY A 43 -1.66 -25.39 2.21
C GLY A 43 -0.77 -24.47 3.04
N TRP A 44 -1.34 -23.61 3.90
CA TRP A 44 -0.63 -22.67 4.75
C TRP A 44 -1.04 -22.85 6.22
N ASP A 45 -0.49 -21.96 7.08
CA ASP A 45 -0.81 -21.95 8.51
C ASP A 45 -2.26 -21.51 8.81
N ILE A 46 -2.67 -21.68 10.07
CA ILE A 46 -4.01 -21.34 10.54
C ILE A 46 -4.28 -19.83 10.49
N LEU A 47 -3.26 -18.97 10.65
CA LEU A 47 -3.45 -17.50 10.64
C LEU A 47 -3.89 -17.02 9.26
N SER A 48 -3.31 -17.57 8.20
CA SER A 48 -3.71 -17.25 6.83
C SER A 48 -5.13 -17.72 6.52
N ARG A 49 -5.55 -18.88 7.07
CA ARG A 49 -6.92 -19.38 6.95
C ARG A 49 -7.91 -18.47 7.69
N ILE A 50 -7.60 -18.10 8.94
CA ILE A 50 -8.42 -17.17 9.74
C ILE A 50 -8.59 -15.85 8.98
N PHE A 51 -7.51 -15.28 8.45
CA PHE A 51 -7.56 -14.04 7.67
C PHE A 51 -8.44 -14.21 6.42
N HIS A 52 -8.24 -15.31 5.67
CA HIS A 52 -9.00 -15.55 4.45
C HIS A 52 -10.50 -15.67 4.72
N ILE A 53 -10.89 -16.53 5.67
CA ILE A 53 -12.29 -16.75 6.01
C ILE A 53 -12.91 -15.52 6.68
N GLY A 54 -12.23 -14.91 7.65
CA GLY A 54 -12.73 -13.76 8.39
C GLY A 54 -12.87 -12.48 7.54
N THR A 55 -12.26 -12.45 6.35
CA THR A 55 -12.37 -11.34 5.41
C THR A 55 -13.10 -11.70 4.12
N LYS A 56 -13.69 -12.91 4.02
CA LYS A 56 -14.22 -13.47 2.78
C LYS A 56 -15.48 -12.73 2.32
N ASP A 57 -16.53 -12.78 3.05
CA ASP A 57 -17.81 -12.23 2.63
C ASP A 57 -18.16 -10.98 3.44
N LEU A 58 -18.87 -10.04 2.82
CA LEU A 58 -19.51 -8.97 3.54
C LEU A 58 -20.80 -9.50 4.12
N ALA A 59 -20.85 -9.65 5.45
CA ALA A 59 -22.09 -9.94 6.12
C ALA A 59 -23.02 -8.71 5.95
N SER A 60 -24.10 -8.88 5.23
CA SER A 60 -25.18 -7.91 5.14
C SER A 60 -26.45 -8.58 5.61
N GLU A 61 -27.00 -8.12 6.72
CA GLU A 61 -28.31 -8.60 7.22
C GLU A 61 -29.42 -8.20 6.24
N ASN A 62 -29.26 -7.10 5.52
CA ASN A 62 -30.19 -6.59 4.54
C ASN A 62 -29.48 -6.34 3.21
N GLN A 63 -29.46 -7.34 2.33
CA GLN A 63 -28.94 -7.11 0.99
C GLN A 63 -29.88 -6.21 0.19
N PRO A 64 -29.36 -5.13 -0.45
CA PRO A 64 -30.18 -4.26 -1.27
C PRO A 64 -30.80 -5.05 -2.42
N GLN A 65 -32.11 -4.87 -2.63
CA GLN A 65 -32.88 -5.64 -3.59
C GLN A 65 -32.78 -5.10 -5.03
N ASN A 66 -32.28 -3.89 -5.17
CA ASN A 66 -32.10 -3.23 -6.47
C ASN A 66 -31.02 -2.15 -6.39
N ALA A 67 -30.62 -1.63 -7.54
CA ALA A 67 -29.57 -0.61 -7.65
C ALA A 67 -29.93 0.71 -6.93
N GLN A 68 -31.21 1.07 -6.87
CA GLN A 68 -31.63 2.29 -6.19
C GLN A 68 -31.48 2.17 -4.67
N GLN A 69 -31.91 1.05 -4.10
CA GLN A 69 -31.73 0.77 -2.67
C GLN A 69 -30.25 0.71 -2.33
N TRP A 70 -29.45 0.02 -3.14
CA TRP A 70 -27.99 -0.03 -2.95
C TRP A 70 -27.40 1.38 -2.93
N ALA A 71 -27.79 2.25 -3.84
CA ALA A 71 -27.29 3.62 -3.90
C ALA A 71 -27.68 4.43 -2.65
N GLN A 72 -28.92 4.27 -2.16
CA GLN A 72 -29.40 4.92 -0.95
C GLN A 72 -28.61 4.44 0.30
N ASP A 73 -28.45 3.12 0.46
CA ASP A 73 -27.71 2.53 1.57
C ASP A 73 -26.24 2.95 1.53
N TYR A 74 -25.65 3.01 0.32
CA TYR A 74 -24.26 3.46 0.15
C TYR A 74 -24.09 4.94 0.50
N VAL A 75 -25.02 5.82 0.10
CA VAL A 75 -24.99 7.24 0.46
C VAL A 75 -25.13 7.39 1.98
N ALA A 76 -26.11 6.70 2.60
CA ALA A 76 -26.27 6.73 4.05
C ALA A 76 -25.01 6.28 4.81
N HIS A 77 -24.39 5.20 4.36
CA HIS A 77 -23.11 4.73 4.92
C HIS A 77 -21.99 5.78 4.74
N CYS A 78 -21.91 6.41 3.57
CA CYS A 78 -20.94 7.48 3.35
C CYS A 78 -21.21 8.69 4.25
N ASP A 79 -22.48 9.09 4.44
CA ASP A 79 -22.85 10.20 5.31
C ASP A 79 -22.49 9.91 6.78
N ASP A 80 -22.71 8.70 7.27
CA ASP A 80 -22.28 8.30 8.61
C ASP A 80 -20.75 8.36 8.77
N ALA A 81 -20.01 7.86 7.81
CA ALA A 81 -18.54 7.97 7.80
C ALA A 81 -18.08 9.45 7.76
N MET A 82 -18.75 10.30 6.96
CA MET A 82 -18.41 11.74 6.86
C MET A 82 -18.65 12.51 8.16
N ASN A 83 -19.52 12.03 9.05
CA ASN A 83 -19.73 12.62 10.37
C ASN A 83 -18.61 12.33 11.37
N ARG A 84 -17.72 11.41 11.06
CA ARG A 84 -16.54 11.08 11.88
C ARG A 84 -15.37 12.00 11.50
N PRO A 85 -14.51 12.40 12.45
CA PRO A 85 -13.29 13.14 12.14
C PRO A 85 -12.45 12.39 11.10
N PHE A 86 -12.14 13.06 9.98
CA PHE A 86 -11.31 12.46 8.95
C PHE A 86 -9.87 12.26 9.48
N PRO A 87 -9.26 11.10 9.28
CA PRO A 87 -7.86 10.87 9.62
C PRO A 87 -6.95 11.85 8.88
N ARG A 88 -5.76 12.07 9.40
CA ARG A 88 -4.79 12.95 8.73
C ARG A 88 -4.66 12.58 7.26
N PRO A 89 -4.84 13.54 6.31
CA PRO A 89 -4.84 13.26 4.88
C PRO A 89 -3.52 12.67 4.38
N HIS A 90 -2.42 12.97 5.06
CA HIS A 90 -1.09 12.41 4.83
C HIS A 90 -0.28 12.51 6.13
N ARG A 91 0.83 11.76 6.22
CA ARG A 91 1.63 11.65 7.44
C ARG A 91 2.07 13.01 8.03
N LEU A 92 2.40 13.98 7.17
CA LEU A 92 2.89 15.30 7.59
C LEU A 92 1.78 16.34 7.80
N ALA A 93 0.50 15.96 7.71
CA ALA A 93 -0.60 16.91 7.92
C ALA A 93 -0.51 17.54 9.31
N GLY A 94 -0.55 18.89 9.34
CA GLY A 94 -0.38 19.66 10.57
C GLY A 94 1.06 19.84 11.03
N MET A 95 2.06 19.29 10.29
CA MET A 95 3.47 19.59 10.56
C MET A 95 3.93 20.81 9.74
N PRO A 96 4.94 21.57 10.22
CA PRO A 96 5.53 22.65 9.45
C PRO A 96 6.05 22.15 8.09
N ILE A 97 5.86 22.95 7.05
CA ILE A 97 6.36 22.67 5.69
C ILE A 97 7.87 22.89 5.61
N GLU A 98 8.45 23.41 6.68
CA GLU A 98 9.89 23.62 6.83
C GLU A 98 10.68 22.33 6.56
N ASN A 99 11.82 22.46 5.91
CA ASN A 99 12.68 21.33 5.52
C ASN A 99 12.12 20.37 4.46
N MET A 100 11.12 20.82 3.69
CA MET A 100 10.71 20.12 2.48
C MET A 100 11.65 20.47 1.32
N ILE A 101 12.06 19.47 0.57
CA ILE A 101 12.78 19.63 -0.69
C ILE A 101 11.76 19.55 -1.81
N ALA A 102 11.50 20.68 -2.48
CA ALA A 102 10.66 20.68 -3.67
C ALA A 102 11.32 19.85 -4.77
N LEU A 103 10.58 18.96 -5.38
CA LEU A 103 11.05 18.21 -6.53
C LEU A 103 10.92 19.05 -7.80
N PRO A 104 11.78 18.83 -8.82
CA PRO A 104 11.59 19.42 -10.12
C PRO A 104 10.17 19.18 -10.64
N PRO A 105 9.58 20.10 -11.44
CA PRO A 105 8.29 19.83 -12.06
C PRO A 105 8.32 18.48 -12.78
N PRO A 106 7.30 17.62 -12.60
CA PRO A 106 7.20 16.39 -13.37
C PRO A 106 7.06 16.81 -14.82
N LEU A 107 8.03 16.45 -15.61
CA LEU A 107 8.07 16.93 -16.98
C LEU A 107 6.93 16.31 -17.78
N PRO A 108 6.30 17.09 -18.68
CA PRO A 108 6.09 16.58 -20.00
C PRO A 108 7.50 16.40 -20.58
N ASN A 109 8.16 15.29 -20.19
CA ASN A 109 9.54 15.09 -20.54
C ASN A 109 9.61 14.68 -22.01
N PRO A 110 10.24 15.48 -22.89
CA PRO A 110 10.55 14.99 -24.22
C PRO A 110 11.53 13.81 -24.21
N THR A 111 12.15 13.49 -23.05
CA THR A 111 12.99 12.29 -22.85
C THR A 111 12.22 11.07 -22.31
N LEU A 112 11.01 11.21 -21.81
CA LEU A 112 10.05 10.14 -21.91
C LEU A 112 9.87 9.95 -23.41
N ASP A 113 10.60 9.01 -23.95
CA ASP A 113 10.45 8.63 -25.35
C ASP A 113 8.99 8.18 -25.52
N ILE A 114 8.16 9.16 -25.93
CA ILE A 114 6.71 8.98 -26.15
C ILE A 114 6.51 7.93 -27.26
N ASN A 115 7.58 7.55 -27.94
CA ASN A 115 7.63 6.39 -28.83
C ASN A 115 7.59 5.03 -28.09
N ASN A 116 7.80 4.98 -26.77
CA ASN A 116 7.49 3.79 -26.01
C ASN A 116 5.96 3.72 -25.82
N SER A 117 5.29 3.00 -26.70
CA SER A 117 3.86 2.68 -26.51
C SER A 117 3.68 1.94 -25.19
N LEU A 118 2.47 1.98 -24.64
CA LEU A 118 2.11 1.16 -23.47
C LEU A 118 2.46 -0.33 -23.74
N THR A 119 2.26 -0.80 -24.94
CA THR A 119 2.59 -2.16 -25.37
C THR A 119 4.09 -2.45 -25.23
N ASP A 120 4.95 -1.55 -25.70
CA ASP A 120 6.40 -1.70 -25.57
C ASP A 120 6.83 -1.70 -24.11
N THR A 121 6.25 -0.84 -23.28
CA THR A 121 6.53 -0.78 -21.84
C THR A 121 6.13 -2.09 -21.16
N LEU A 122 4.97 -2.65 -21.49
CA LEU A 122 4.50 -3.92 -20.94
C LEU A 122 5.43 -5.08 -21.34
N PHE A 123 5.94 -5.11 -22.57
CA PHE A 123 6.90 -6.13 -23.01
C PHE A 123 8.29 -5.96 -22.38
N LYS A 124 8.74 -4.72 -22.19
CA LYS A 124 10.07 -4.43 -21.62
C LYS A 124 10.11 -4.65 -20.10
N ARG A 125 8.97 -4.44 -19.39
CA ARG A 125 8.94 -4.60 -17.94
C ARG A 125 9.31 -6.02 -17.54
N LYS A 126 10.38 -6.15 -16.80
CA LYS A 126 10.85 -7.42 -16.22
C LYS A 126 11.37 -7.19 -14.80
N THR A 127 11.34 -8.25 -13.99
CA THR A 127 12.00 -8.23 -12.68
C THR A 127 13.49 -8.41 -12.87
N CYS A 128 14.28 -7.45 -12.39
CA CYS A 128 15.74 -7.48 -12.45
C CYS A 128 16.32 -7.73 -11.06
N ARG A 129 17.45 -8.44 -10.98
CA ARG A 129 18.20 -8.72 -9.75
C ARG A 129 19.70 -8.44 -9.89
N GLU A 130 20.10 -7.87 -11.01
CA GLU A 130 21.46 -7.46 -11.28
C GLU A 130 21.44 -6.00 -11.71
N PHE A 131 22.05 -5.12 -10.93
CA PHE A 131 22.03 -3.69 -11.15
C PHE A 131 23.43 -3.13 -11.26
N LEU A 132 23.57 -2.06 -12.02
CA LEU A 132 24.80 -1.31 -12.14
C LEU A 132 24.85 -0.22 -11.08
N HIS A 133 26.01 0.08 -10.53
CA HIS A 133 26.23 1.25 -9.65
C HIS A 133 26.14 2.58 -10.41
N LYS A 134 24.99 2.83 -11.05
CA LYS A 134 24.71 4.04 -11.82
C LYS A 134 23.58 4.84 -11.15
N GLY A 135 23.85 6.11 -10.90
CA GLY A 135 22.88 7.00 -10.25
C GLY A 135 21.74 7.44 -11.18
N ALA A 136 20.54 7.54 -10.60
CA ALA A 136 19.37 8.13 -11.25
C ALA A 136 19.45 9.67 -11.22
N SER A 137 18.78 10.34 -12.16
CA SER A 137 18.62 11.81 -12.09
C SER A 137 17.50 12.19 -11.12
N LEU A 138 17.55 13.39 -10.55
CA LEU A 138 16.47 13.89 -9.69
C LEU A 138 15.21 14.17 -10.51
N GLU A 139 15.36 14.55 -11.77
CA GLU A 139 14.29 14.81 -12.73
C GLU A 139 13.50 13.52 -13.04
N ASP A 140 14.19 12.40 -13.31
CA ASP A 140 13.55 11.11 -13.53
C ASP A 140 12.83 10.63 -12.26
N MET A 141 13.47 10.81 -11.10
CA MET A 141 12.85 10.48 -9.80
C MET A 141 11.64 11.33 -9.52
N SER A 142 11.67 12.63 -9.84
CA SER A 142 10.53 13.53 -9.71
C SER A 142 9.35 13.02 -10.55
N THR A 143 9.59 12.75 -11.82
CA THR A 143 8.57 12.23 -12.74
C THR A 143 8.00 10.89 -12.28
N LEU A 144 8.88 9.97 -11.86
CA LEU A 144 8.49 8.66 -11.34
C LEU A 144 7.61 8.78 -10.10
N LEU A 145 7.99 9.59 -9.13
CA LEU A 145 7.22 9.80 -7.90
C LEU A 145 5.86 10.45 -8.17
N TYR A 146 5.82 11.45 -9.04
CA TYR A 146 4.57 12.13 -9.39
C TYR A 146 3.58 11.20 -10.07
N LEU A 147 3.99 10.52 -11.13
CA LEU A 147 3.12 9.65 -11.92
C LEU A 147 2.67 8.40 -11.14
N SER A 148 3.52 7.91 -10.23
CA SER A 148 3.19 6.70 -9.46
C SER A 148 2.41 6.99 -8.18
N PHE A 149 2.78 8.05 -7.44
CA PHE A 149 2.29 8.26 -6.07
C PHE A 149 1.73 9.67 -5.84
N GLY A 150 1.93 10.62 -6.75
CA GLY A 150 1.48 12.01 -6.64
C GLY A 150 -0.03 12.16 -6.79
N TYR A 151 -0.55 13.27 -6.26
CA TYR A 151 -1.91 13.71 -6.57
C TYR A 151 -1.86 14.52 -7.87
N LEU A 152 -2.46 13.94 -8.92
CA LEU A 152 -2.40 14.49 -10.27
C LEU A 152 -3.27 15.74 -10.36
N LYS A 153 -2.65 16.90 -10.61
CA LYS A 153 -3.35 18.18 -10.81
C LYS A 153 -4.28 18.11 -12.01
N GLU A 154 -3.90 17.35 -13.02
CA GLU A 154 -4.67 17.11 -14.24
C GLU A 154 -6.01 16.40 -13.97
N ARG A 155 -6.14 15.77 -12.80
CA ARG A 155 -7.33 15.03 -12.37
C ARG A 155 -8.04 15.68 -11.18
N GLU A 156 -7.67 16.90 -10.80
CA GLU A 156 -8.28 17.59 -9.66
C GLU A 156 -9.80 17.81 -9.82
N ASN A 157 -10.26 17.91 -11.06
CA ASN A 157 -11.67 18.09 -11.40
C ASN A 157 -12.43 16.78 -11.70
N ASP A 158 -11.78 15.61 -11.56
CA ASP A 158 -12.41 14.29 -11.79
C ASP A 158 -13.33 13.89 -10.62
N THR A 159 -14.03 14.85 -10.03
CA THR A 159 -14.90 14.61 -8.87
C THR A 159 -16.25 15.25 -9.09
N THR A 160 -17.29 14.66 -8.49
CA THR A 160 -18.61 15.27 -8.48
C THR A 160 -18.67 16.40 -7.44
N PRO A 161 -19.55 17.41 -7.60
CA PRO A 161 -19.76 18.46 -6.61
C PRO A 161 -20.12 17.94 -5.21
N LEU A 162 -20.68 16.73 -5.14
CA LEU A 162 -21.06 16.07 -3.88
C LEU A 162 -19.89 15.41 -3.15
N THR A 163 -18.73 15.26 -3.82
CA THR A 163 -17.55 14.63 -3.18
C THR A 163 -16.92 15.61 -2.19
N PRO A 164 -16.73 15.22 -0.91
CA PRO A 164 -16.05 16.04 0.07
C PRO A 164 -14.63 16.43 -0.37
N LYS A 165 -14.20 17.66 -0.12
CA LYS A 165 -12.90 18.19 -0.58
C LYS A 165 -11.69 17.31 -0.21
N HIS A 166 -11.69 16.70 0.97
CA HIS A 166 -10.59 15.83 1.41
C HIS A 166 -10.51 14.49 0.66
N LEU A 167 -11.52 14.18 -0.17
CA LEU A 167 -11.53 13.01 -1.07
C LEU A 167 -11.36 13.40 -2.55
N HIS A 168 -10.99 14.63 -2.86
CA HIS A 168 -10.79 15.09 -4.24
C HIS A 168 -9.48 14.60 -4.85
N ALA A 169 -8.47 14.33 -4.03
CA ALA A 169 -7.16 13.92 -4.52
C ALA A 169 -7.25 12.64 -5.37
N ARG A 170 -6.64 12.67 -6.56
CA ARG A 170 -6.61 11.56 -7.50
C ARG A 170 -5.17 11.20 -7.85
N ARG A 171 -4.88 9.91 -7.83
CA ARG A 171 -3.65 9.31 -8.37
C ARG A 171 -3.91 8.71 -9.75
N SER A 172 -2.88 8.31 -10.43
CA SER A 172 -2.98 7.48 -11.64
C SER A 172 -3.60 6.11 -11.35
N SER A 173 -3.26 5.53 -10.21
CA SER A 173 -3.81 4.26 -9.73
C SER A 173 -5.13 4.45 -8.97
N PRO A 174 -6.07 3.49 -9.04
CA PRO A 174 -7.29 3.54 -8.26
C PRO A 174 -7.01 3.34 -6.77
N SER A 175 -7.85 3.94 -5.93
CA SER A 175 -7.84 3.77 -4.49
C SER A 175 -9.24 3.48 -3.97
N GLY A 176 -9.35 2.53 -3.05
CA GLY A 176 -10.61 2.17 -2.41
C GLY A 176 -11.26 3.37 -1.73
N GLY A 177 -12.49 3.72 -2.17
CA GLY A 177 -13.21 4.87 -1.63
C GLY A 177 -12.56 6.24 -1.87
N GLY A 178 -11.55 6.34 -2.72
CA GLY A 178 -10.77 7.57 -2.95
C GLY A 178 -9.90 7.98 -1.76
N LEU A 179 -9.64 7.07 -0.81
CA LEU A 179 -8.95 7.37 0.45
C LEU A 179 -7.46 7.62 0.29
N ASN A 180 -6.84 7.12 -0.78
CA ASN A 180 -5.39 7.19 -1.00
C ASN A 180 -4.64 6.72 0.26
N SER A 181 -4.92 5.48 0.68
CA SER A 181 -4.46 4.95 1.96
C SER A 181 -2.96 4.64 1.99
N CYS A 182 -2.34 4.42 0.84
CA CYS A 182 -0.91 4.15 0.80
C CYS A 182 -0.06 5.42 0.83
N GLU A 183 1.08 5.34 1.55
CA GLU A 183 2.12 6.37 1.60
C GLU A 183 3.41 5.83 0.97
N ALA A 184 4.26 6.71 0.45
CA ALA A 184 5.50 6.35 -0.23
C ALA A 184 6.72 6.97 0.46
N TYR A 185 7.77 6.17 0.66
CA TYR A 185 9.04 6.58 1.25
C TYR A 185 10.18 6.22 0.32
N LEU A 186 10.86 7.24 -0.18
CA LEU A 186 12.02 7.08 -1.05
C LEU A 186 13.25 6.69 -0.23
N TYR A 187 13.82 5.52 -0.47
CA TYR A 187 15.17 5.15 -0.11
C TYR A 187 16.09 5.63 -1.22
N ALA A 188 16.69 6.80 -1.03
CA ALA A 188 17.62 7.42 -1.97
C ALA A 188 19.04 6.94 -1.66
N TYR A 189 19.59 6.06 -2.48
CA TYR A 189 20.97 5.61 -2.34
C TYR A 189 21.90 6.34 -3.30
N ASN A 190 21.58 6.34 -4.59
CA ASN A 190 22.40 6.95 -5.62
C ASN A 190 21.51 7.77 -6.57
N ILE A 191 21.10 8.95 -6.10
CA ILE A 191 20.33 9.92 -6.87
C ILE A 191 21.18 11.20 -6.97
N LYS A 192 21.42 11.67 -8.19
CA LYS A 192 22.21 12.88 -8.44
C LYS A 192 21.56 14.07 -7.75
N ASN A 193 22.37 14.89 -7.10
CA ASN A 193 21.94 16.11 -6.39
C ASN A 193 20.98 15.86 -5.20
N LEU A 194 20.91 14.64 -4.68
CA LEU A 194 20.18 14.32 -3.46
C LEU A 194 21.09 13.54 -2.50
N ASN A 195 21.16 13.97 -1.26
CA ASN A 195 21.93 13.24 -0.23
C ASN A 195 21.32 11.86 0.02
N PRO A 196 22.13 10.83 0.24
CA PRO A 196 21.61 9.51 0.62
C PRO A 196 20.77 9.58 1.90
N GLY A 197 19.54 9.02 1.84
CA GLY A 197 18.59 9.11 2.95
C GLY A 197 17.29 8.39 2.66
N ILE A 198 16.47 8.27 3.70
CA ILE A 198 15.07 7.88 3.56
C ILE A 198 14.22 9.14 3.63
N TYR A 199 13.42 9.35 2.61
CA TYR A 199 12.58 10.54 2.46
C TYR A 199 11.10 10.16 2.37
N TYR A 200 10.26 10.82 3.15
CA TYR A 200 8.82 10.77 2.93
C TYR A 200 8.45 11.59 1.69
N TYR A 201 7.65 11.03 0.79
CA TYR A 201 7.12 11.74 -0.36
C TYR A 201 5.77 12.36 -0.04
N HIS A 202 5.65 13.68 -0.21
CA HIS A 202 4.42 14.43 0.01
C HIS A 202 3.63 14.56 -1.30
N PRO A 203 2.54 13.79 -1.48
CA PRO A 203 1.89 13.66 -2.79
C PRO A 203 1.23 14.95 -3.29
N ALA A 204 0.72 15.80 -2.39
CA ALA A 204 0.03 17.04 -2.77
C ALA A 204 1.00 18.19 -3.08
N LEU A 205 2.14 18.28 -2.40
CA LEU A 205 3.15 19.33 -2.61
C LEU A 205 4.19 18.92 -3.66
N HIS A 206 4.21 17.67 -4.08
CA HIS A 206 5.25 17.11 -4.94
C HIS A 206 6.65 17.44 -4.38
N ALA A 207 6.87 17.07 -3.15
CA ALA A 207 8.08 17.37 -2.40
C ALA A 207 8.49 16.18 -1.54
N ILE A 208 9.74 16.15 -1.11
CA ILE A 208 10.24 15.12 -0.21
C ILE A 208 10.76 15.74 1.09
N ARG A 209 10.66 14.98 2.17
CA ARG A 209 11.20 15.36 3.47
C ARG A 209 12.08 14.26 4.01
N LEU A 210 13.30 14.60 4.43
CA LEU A 210 14.21 13.65 5.06
C LEU A 210 13.59 13.10 6.35
N VAL A 211 13.48 11.78 6.44
CA VAL A 211 13.07 11.04 7.62
C VAL A 211 14.31 10.68 8.44
N GLN A 212 15.32 10.10 7.76
CA GLN A 212 16.63 9.84 8.35
C GLN A 212 17.72 9.68 7.28
N SER A 213 18.96 9.96 7.63
CA SER A 213 20.13 9.63 6.80
C SER A 213 20.32 8.11 6.74
N LEU A 214 20.92 7.61 5.66
CA LEU A 214 21.20 6.18 5.55
C LEU A 214 22.26 5.75 6.58
N ASN A 215 21.90 4.80 7.41
CA ASN A 215 22.77 4.15 8.37
C ASN A 215 22.83 2.63 8.18
N SER A 216 22.07 2.11 7.23
CA SER A 216 21.98 0.69 6.92
C SER A 216 21.82 0.49 5.42
N SER A 217 22.36 -0.59 4.88
CA SER A 217 22.13 -0.97 3.49
C SER A 217 20.70 -1.47 3.30
N LEU A 218 20.17 -1.33 2.08
CA LEU A 218 18.81 -1.78 1.76
C LEU A 218 18.63 -3.28 2.02
N GLY A 219 19.63 -4.10 1.68
CA GLY A 219 19.61 -5.55 1.88
C GLY A 219 19.45 -5.98 3.33
N SER A 220 19.83 -5.12 4.31
CA SER A 220 19.62 -5.42 5.72
C SER A 220 18.16 -5.47 6.13
N PHE A 221 17.27 -4.80 5.39
CA PHE A 221 15.83 -4.84 5.59
C PHE A 221 15.15 -6.01 4.83
N MET A 222 15.87 -6.67 3.90
CA MET A 222 15.27 -7.51 2.86
C MET A 222 15.53 -9.00 3.05
N GLN A 223 15.67 -9.48 4.28
CA GLN A 223 15.82 -10.91 4.58
C GLN A 223 16.89 -11.62 3.73
N GLY A 224 18.06 -10.97 3.56
CA GLY A 224 19.19 -11.55 2.82
C GLY A 224 19.19 -11.31 1.30
N GLN A 225 18.24 -10.56 0.76
CA GLN A 225 18.23 -10.18 -0.66
C GLN A 225 19.25 -9.04 -0.92
N HIS A 226 20.55 -9.31 -0.72
CA HIS A 226 21.61 -8.28 -0.76
C HIS A 226 21.86 -7.66 -2.12
N PHE A 227 21.40 -8.27 -3.22
CA PHE A 227 21.47 -7.66 -4.56
C PHE A 227 20.75 -6.30 -4.66
N VAL A 228 19.82 -6.02 -3.75
CA VAL A 228 19.13 -4.72 -3.69
C VAL A 228 20.03 -3.57 -3.26
N ASN A 229 21.24 -3.85 -2.75
CA ASN A 229 22.21 -2.81 -2.41
C ASN A 229 22.75 -2.08 -3.63
N ASP A 230 22.62 -2.65 -4.81
CA ASP A 230 23.05 -2.08 -6.09
C ASP A 230 21.95 -1.26 -6.77
N LEU A 231 20.73 -1.24 -6.20
CA LEU A 231 19.65 -0.36 -6.66
C LEU A 231 20.03 1.11 -6.53
N ALA A 232 19.70 1.92 -7.53
CA ALA A 232 19.87 3.37 -7.41
C ALA A 232 18.93 3.97 -6.36
N PHE A 233 17.72 3.40 -6.23
CA PHE A 233 16.68 3.82 -5.29
C PHE A 233 15.68 2.71 -5.00
N GLY A 234 15.02 2.82 -3.84
CA GLY A 234 13.87 1.99 -3.46
C GLY A 234 12.70 2.87 -3.00
N ILE A 235 11.49 2.35 -3.06
CA ILE A 235 10.29 2.97 -2.51
C ILE A 235 9.62 1.99 -1.57
N PHE A 236 9.64 2.27 -0.27
CA PHE A 236 8.80 1.56 0.68
C PHE A 236 7.36 2.08 0.55
N LEU A 237 6.42 1.17 0.40
CA LEU A 237 4.99 1.46 0.46
C LEU A 237 4.45 1.01 1.80
N THR A 238 3.79 1.95 2.47
CA THR A 238 3.06 1.71 3.70
C THR A 238 1.58 1.93 3.47
N VAL A 239 0.75 1.47 4.39
CA VAL A 239 -0.69 1.74 4.38
C VAL A 239 -1.13 2.43 5.67
N ARG A 240 -1.94 3.44 5.52
CA ARG A 240 -2.67 4.12 6.59
C ARG A 240 -3.97 3.38 6.85
N LEU A 241 -3.93 2.45 7.79
CA LEU A 241 -5.08 1.64 8.16
C LEU A 241 -6.21 2.49 8.74
N ASP A 242 -5.88 3.59 9.44
CA ASP A 242 -6.83 4.53 10.00
C ASP A 242 -7.72 5.18 8.93
N LYS A 243 -7.23 5.41 7.72
CA LYS A 243 -8.04 5.88 6.60
C LYS A 243 -9.06 4.82 6.15
N LEU A 244 -8.67 3.56 6.20
CA LEU A 244 -9.53 2.47 5.76
C LEU A 244 -10.64 2.19 6.77
N TRP A 245 -10.33 2.02 8.06
CA TRP A 245 -11.37 1.77 9.06
C TRP A 245 -12.24 3.00 9.36
N TRP A 246 -11.77 4.20 9.04
CA TRP A 246 -12.62 5.38 9.11
C TRP A 246 -13.86 5.25 8.22
N LYS A 247 -13.72 4.64 7.02
CA LYS A 247 -14.81 4.47 6.05
C LYS A 247 -15.42 3.07 6.09
N TYR A 248 -14.60 2.04 6.29
CA TYR A 248 -15.00 0.64 6.18
C TYR A 248 -14.88 -0.06 7.52
N GLU A 249 -16.01 -0.42 8.13
CA GLU A 249 -16.07 -0.98 9.47
C GLU A 249 -15.73 -2.48 9.54
N HIS A 250 -15.54 -3.13 8.40
CA HIS A 250 -15.28 -4.56 8.31
C HIS A 250 -13.83 -4.88 7.96
N SER A 251 -13.29 -5.97 8.49
CA SER A 251 -11.91 -6.42 8.30
C SER A 251 -11.53 -6.72 6.83
N ARG A 252 -12.52 -6.95 5.94
CA ARG A 252 -12.28 -7.06 4.50
C ARG A 252 -11.58 -5.84 3.91
N ALA A 253 -11.70 -4.66 4.52
CA ALA A 253 -11.00 -3.45 4.11
C ALA A 253 -9.47 -3.64 4.10
N TYR A 254 -8.92 -4.58 4.87
CA TYR A 254 -7.51 -4.92 4.80
C TYR A 254 -7.09 -5.45 3.41
N ARG A 255 -7.97 -6.20 2.73
CA ARG A 255 -7.72 -6.63 1.35
C ARG A 255 -7.63 -5.44 0.39
N VAL A 256 -8.39 -4.38 0.63
CA VAL A 256 -8.35 -3.15 -0.18
C VAL A 256 -6.98 -2.48 -0.06
N ALA A 257 -6.37 -2.49 1.14
CA ALA A 257 -5.00 -2.00 1.34
C ALA A 257 -3.99 -2.72 0.45
N LEU A 258 -4.04 -4.06 0.44
CA LEU A 258 -3.14 -4.89 -0.35
C LEU A 258 -3.32 -4.66 -1.85
N LEU A 259 -4.58 -4.53 -2.31
CA LEU A 259 -4.90 -4.23 -3.71
C LEU A 259 -4.39 -2.84 -4.12
N GLU A 260 -4.57 -1.82 -3.28
CA GLU A 260 -4.06 -0.46 -3.55
C GLU A 260 -2.53 -0.45 -3.66
N ALA A 261 -1.83 -1.12 -2.75
CA ALA A 261 -0.38 -1.25 -2.80
C ALA A 261 0.08 -1.98 -4.09
N GLY A 262 -0.66 -3.02 -4.53
CA GLY A 262 -0.42 -3.71 -5.78
C GLY A 262 -0.61 -2.80 -7.01
N HIS A 263 -1.66 -1.98 -7.04
CA HIS A 263 -1.91 -1.01 -8.11
C HIS A 263 -0.76 0.00 -8.21
N LEU A 264 -0.39 0.62 -7.08
CA LEU A 264 0.68 1.62 -7.02
C LEU A 264 2.03 1.04 -7.42
N SER A 265 2.35 -0.15 -6.94
CA SER A 265 3.62 -0.81 -7.27
C SER A 265 3.70 -1.21 -8.73
N GLN A 266 2.61 -1.64 -9.36
CA GLN A 266 2.59 -1.92 -10.79
C GLN A 266 2.71 -0.64 -11.61
N THR A 267 2.02 0.43 -11.22
CA THR A 267 2.17 1.75 -11.87
C THR A 267 3.61 2.23 -11.78
N PHE A 268 4.25 2.09 -10.62
CA PHE A 268 5.66 2.39 -10.45
C PHE A 268 6.54 1.59 -11.43
N GLN A 269 6.35 0.27 -11.51
CA GLN A 269 7.16 -0.57 -12.39
C GLN A 269 7.02 -0.18 -13.87
N LEU A 270 5.82 0.13 -14.32
CA LEU A 270 5.57 0.58 -15.70
C LEU A 270 6.20 1.95 -15.96
N THR A 271 6.00 2.91 -15.05
CA THR A 271 6.59 4.25 -15.17
C THR A 271 8.12 4.21 -15.15
N ALA A 272 8.71 3.43 -14.22
CA ALA A 272 10.15 3.26 -14.16
C ALA A 272 10.71 2.60 -15.43
N THR A 273 10.01 1.59 -15.97
CA THR A 273 10.41 0.94 -17.23
C THR A 273 10.34 1.91 -18.41
N ALA A 274 9.31 2.76 -18.47
CA ALA A 274 9.19 3.80 -19.50
C ALA A 274 10.31 4.84 -19.41
N LEU A 275 10.80 5.12 -18.19
CA LEU A 275 11.97 5.98 -17.94
C LEU A 275 13.32 5.29 -18.16
N GLY A 276 13.32 4.03 -18.59
CA GLY A 276 14.55 3.26 -18.88
C GLY A 276 15.19 2.60 -17.67
N PHE A 277 14.52 2.53 -16.53
CA PHE A 277 14.98 1.77 -15.38
C PHE A 277 14.54 0.30 -15.45
N ASN A 278 15.39 -0.58 -14.97
CA ASN A 278 15.01 -1.94 -14.61
C ASN A 278 14.45 -1.97 -13.20
N THR A 279 13.47 -2.83 -12.94
CA THR A 279 12.69 -2.78 -11.71
C THR A 279 12.71 -4.08 -10.93
N TRP A 280 12.49 -3.96 -9.65
CA TRP A 280 12.32 -5.06 -8.73
C TRP A 280 11.25 -4.71 -7.68
N LEU A 281 10.58 -5.74 -7.15
CA LEU A 281 9.55 -5.60 -6.12
C LEU A 281 9.61 -6.81 -5.18
N SER A 282 9.40 -6.58 -3.89
CA SER A 282 9.25 -7.64 -2.89
C SER A 282 8.40 -7.21 -1.71
N ALA A 283 7.69 -8.17 -1.13
CA ALA A 283 7.10 -8.05 0.20
C ALA A 283 7.90 -8.86 1.26
N ALA A 284 9.00 -9.52 0.86
CA ALA A 284 9.88 -10.23 1.78
C ALA A 284 10.85 -9.26 2.44
N MET A 285 10.41 -8.63 3.52
CA MET A 285 11.18 -7.65 4.28
C MET A 285 11.00 -7.87 5.79
N ASN A 286 11.84 -7.21 6.58
CA ASN A 286 11.73 -7.16 8.04
C ASN A 286 10.84 -5.97 8.43
N ASP A 287 9.52 -6.15 8.43
CA ASP A 287 8.53 -5.07 8.59
C ASP A 287 8.83 -4.15 9.76
N SER A 288 9.05 -4.69 10.96
CA SER A 288 9.35 -3.89 12.15
C SER A 288 10.65 -3.07 12.04
N GLN A 289 11.66 -3.56 11.31
CA GLN A 289 12.90 -2.80 11.09
C GLN A 289 12.65 -1.67 10.07
N VAL A 290 11.88 -1.95 9.02
CA VAL A 290 11.47 -0.94 8.04
C VAL A 290 10.65 0.14 8.73
N GLU A 291 9.62 -0.23 9.49
CA GLU A 291 8.75 0.71 10.21
C GLU A 291 9.54 1.61 11.17
N LYS A 292 10.48 1.02 11.91
CA LYS A 292 11.40 1.78 12.76
C LYS A 292 12.23 2.77 11.96
N ALA A 293 12.79 2.36 10.81
CA ALA A 293 13.57 3.23 9.93
C ALA A 293 12.72 4.34 9.31
N LEU A 294 11.46 4.06 9.02
CA LEU A 294 10.48 5.05 8.55
C LEU A 294 9.95 5.94 9.69
N GLY A 295 10.28 5.65 10.95
CA GLY A 295 9.78 6.37 12.13
C GLY A 295 8.27 6.17 12.35
N ILE A 296 7.73 5.03 11.94
CA ILE A 296 6.36 4.60 12.23
C ILE A 296 6.32 4.09 13.67
N LYS A 297 5.32 4.53 14.45
CA LYS A 297 5.27 4.29 15.90
C LYS A 297 4.00 3.60 16.37
N ASP A 298 3.00 3.52 15.54
CA ASP A 298 1.69 3.01 15.91
C ASP A 298 1.09 2.13 14.79
N MET A 299 -0.01 1.45 15.13
CA MET A 299 -0.70 0.54 14.22
C MET A 299 -1.51 1.25 13.11
N ASN A 300 -1.59 2.58 13.14
CA ASN A 300 -2.33 3.34 12.12
C ASN A 300 -1.63 3.30 10.76
N GLU A 301 -0.32 3.11 10.76
CA GLU A 301 0.48 2.98 9.54
C GLU A 301 1.35 1.72 9.62
N GLN A 302 1.37 0.92 8.55
CA GLN A 302 2.12 -0.33 8.49
C GLN A 302 2.84 -0.47 7.15
N ALA A 303 4.05 -1.03 7.15
CA ALA A 303 4.79 -1.34 5.94
C ALA A 303 4.16 -2.54 5.21
N LEU A 304 4.12 -2.51 3.87
CA LEU A 304 3.54 -3.59 3.07
C LEU A 304 4.52 -4.22 2.09
N LEU A 305 5.27 -3.40 1.39
CA LEU A 305 6.20 -3.87 0.36
C LEU A 305 7.23 -2.78 0.02
N ILE A 306 8.24 -3.19 -0.71
CA ILE A 306 9.17 -2.29 -1.38
C ILE A 306 9.17 -2.55 -2.87
N THR A 307 9.31 -1.49 -3.66
CA THR A 307 9.68 -1.55 -5.07
C THR A 307 10.92 -0.71 -5.28
N GLY A 308 11.71 -1.03 -6.28
CA GLY A 308 12.95 -0.30 -6.53
C GLY A 308 13.39 -0.37 -7.97
N GLY A 309 14.36 0.46 -8.31
CA GLY A 309 14.86 0.56 -9.66
C GLY A 309 16.34 0.96 -9.73
N GLY A 310 16.89 0.69 -10.89
CA GLY A 310 18.27 0.99 -11.25
C GLY A 310 18.52 0.66 -12.70
N TYR A 311 19.76 0.77 -13.12
CA TYR A 311 20.18 0.37 -14.47
C TYR A 311 20.77 -1.06 -14.44
N SER A 312 20.61 -1.81 -15.50
CA SER A 312 21.31 -3.08 -15.73
C SER A 312 21.90 -3.11 -17.15
N ASN A 313 22.74 -4.10 -17.39
CA ASN A 313 23.25 -4.39 -18.73
C ASN A 313 22.14 -4.91 -19.66
#